data_1047bf1d1e5a9482ef539b0f030a1b34
#
_entry.id   1047bf1d1e5a9482ef539b0f030a1b34
#
_cell.length_a   1.000
_cell.length_b   1.000
_cell.length_c   1.000
_cell.angle_alpha   90.00
_cell.angle_beta   90.00
_cell.angle_gamma   90.00
#
_symmetry.space_group_name_H-M   'P 1'
#
loop_
_entity.id
_entity.type
_entity.pdbx_description
1 polymer ?
#
loop_
_entity_poly.entity_id
_entity_poly.type
_entity_poly.pdbx_seq_one_letter_code
_entity_poly.pdbx_strand_id
1 'polypeptide(L)'
;MLNTVWTNTAKRDLKQIYNYIKNVKKSPQGALNVVNDIIEASETIIYFEQYQKDEINNTFRRIIIRHYKIVYDREGDDIVILRVFSTYQNPSRLINDV
;
A
#
# COMPACT_ATOMS: atom_id res chain seq x y z
N MET A 1 -20.37 -7.08 -1.63
CA MET A 1 -19.36 -6.28 -0.88
C MET A 1 -17.99 -6.84 -1.18
N LEU A 2 -17.05 -5.97 -1.52
CA LEU A 2 -15.68 -6.41 -1.80
C LEU A 2 -14.93 -6.69 -0.52
N ASN A 3 -14.14 -7.77 -0.51
CA ASN A 3 -13.24 -8.08 0.59
C ASN A 3 -11.86 -7.54 0.28
N THR A 4 -11.13 -7.09 1.30
CA THR A 4 -9.77 -6.62 1.13
C THR A 4 -8.81 -7.72 1.57
N VAL A 5 -7.94 -8.14 0.65
CA VAL A 5 -6.97 -9.22 0.87
C VAL A 5 -5.57 -8.66 0.66
N TRP A 6 -4.68 -8.92 1.61
CA TRP A 6 -3.29 -8.49 1.54
C TRP A 6 -2.41 -9.62 1.05
N THR A 7 -1.62 -9.38 0.01
CA THR A 7 -0.62 -10.36 -0.44
C THR A 7 0.51 -10.47 0.59
N ASN A 8 1.24 -11.56 0.55
CA ASN A 8 2.41 -11.72 1.41
C ASN A 8 3.46 -10.63 1.16
N THR A 9 3.63 -10.23 -0.10
CA THR A 9 4.55 -9.15 -0.46
C THR A 9 4.12 -7.82 0.17
N ALA A 10 2.84 -7.49 0.10
CA ALA A 10 2.31 -6.27 0.72
C ALA A 10 2.46 -6.30 2.24
N LYS A 11 2.24 -7.44 2.86
CA LYS A 11 2.45 -7.61 4.30
C LYS A 11 3.89 -7.38 4.70
N ARG A 12 4.85 -7.88 3.88
CA ARG A 12 6.28 -7.62 4.11
C ARG A 12 6.63 -6.15 3.94
N ASP A 13 6.04 -5.50 2.93
CA ASP A 13 6.22 -4.06 2.74
C ASP A 13 5.81 -3.29 3.98
N LEU A 14 4.64 -3.62 4.54
CA LEU A 14 4.11 -2.97 5.72
C LEU A 14 5.02 -3.18 6.93
N LYS A 15 5.54 -4.39 7.10
CA LYS A 15 6.47 -4.71 8.18
C LYS A 15 7.77 -3.94 8.05
N GLN A 16 8.29 -3.79 6.83
CA GLN A 16 9.51 -3.02 6.58
C GLN A 16 9.30 -1.54 6.92
N ILE A 17 8.15 -0.97 6.54
CA ILE A 17 7.80 0.40 6.89
C ILE A 17 7.77 0.56 8.41
N TYR A 18 7.10 -0.35 9.11
CA TYR A 18 7.01 -0.33 10.56
C TYR A 18 8.40 -0.36 11.20
N ASN A 19 9.24 -1.32 10.79
CA ASN A 19 10.57 -1.48 11.37
C ASN A 19 11.48 -0.28 11.10
N TYR A 20 11.39 0.30 9.92
CA TYR A 20 12.17 1.48 9.56
C TYR A 20 11.83 2.66 10.47
N ILE A 21 10.55 2.95 10.63
CA ILE A 21 10.12 4.09 11.46
C ILE A 21 10.46 3.84 12.92
N LYS A 22 10.23 2.62 13.40
CA LYS A 22 10.51 2.24 14.79
C LYS A 22 12.00 2.32 15.11
N ASN A 23 12.86 1.76 14.26
CA ASN A 23 14.28 1.54 14.56
C ASN A 23 15.18 2.67 14.05
N VAL A 24 14.94 3.16 12.83
CA VAL A 24 15.78 4.20 12.22
C VAL A 24 15.35 5.59 12.68
N LYS A 25 14.05 5.85 12.66
CA LYS A 25 13.50 7.14 13.12
C LYS A 25 13.22 7.18 14.61
N LYS A 26 13.43 6.08 15.32
CA LYS A 26 13.27 5.97 16.78
C LYS A 26 11.88 6.36 17.26
N SER A 27 10.84 6.02 16.51
CA SER A 27 9.45 6.40 16.84
C SER A 27 8.51 5.20 16.77
N PRO A 28 8.42 4.38 17.84
CA PRO A 28 7.47 3.27 17.86
C PRO A 28 6.02 3.70 17.69
N GLN A 29 5.61 4.80 18.31
CA GLN A 29 4.25 5.31 18.18
C GLN A 29 4.00 5.83 16.78
N GLY A 30 4.98 6.50 16.17
CA GLY A 30 4.90 6.95 14.78
C GLY A 30 4.75 5.77 13.83
N ALA A 31 5.46 4.67 14.08
CA ALA A 31 5.34 3.45 13.30
C ALA A 31 3.91 2.89 13.35
N LEU A 32 3.32 2.80 14.52
CA LEU A 32 1.94 2.33 14.69
C LEU A 32 0.95 3.24 13.96
N ASN A 33 1.11 4.56 14.10
CA ASN A 33 0.22 5.52 13.47
C ASN A 33 0.23 5.39 11.95
N VAL A 34 1.42 5.26 11.35
CA VAL A 34 1.57 5.11 9.90
C VAL A 34 0.94 3.80 9.42
N VAL A 35 1.24 2.70 10.08
CA VAL A 35 0.72 1.39 9.71
C VAL A 35 -0.80 1.36 9.81
N ASN A 36 -1.36 1.91 10.90
CA ASN A 36 -2.80 1.96 11.07
C ASN A 36 -3.47 2.80 9.99
N ASP A 37 -2.88 3.94 9.63
CA ASP A 37 -3.43 4.80 8.57
C ASP A 37 -3.43 4.07 7.22
N ILE A 38 -2.37 3.31 6.92
CA ILE A 38 -2.29 2.54 5.68
C ILE A 38 -3.37 1.45 5.65
N ILE A 39 -3.52 0.71 6.74
CA ILE A 39 -4.52 -0.35 6.85
C ILE A 39 -5.93 0.23 6.70
N GLU A 40 -6.23 1.31 7.42
CA GLU A 40 -7.53 1.97 7.34
C GLU A 40 -7.82 2.47 5.94
N ALA A 41 -6.82 3.06 5.26
CA ALA A 41 -6.99 3.53 3.88
C ALA A 41 -7.36 2.37 2.95
N SER A 42 -6.73 1.21 3.11
CA SER A 42 -7.04 0.04 2.28
C SER A 42 -8.47 -0.44 2.48
N GLU A 43 -9.03 -0.25 3.66
CA GLU A 43 -10.39 -0.67 3.99
C GLU A 43 -11.46 0.27 3.46
N THR A 44 -11.07 1.44 2.94
CA THR A 44 -12.02 2.40 2.34
C THR A 44 -12.43 2.03 0.93
N ILE A 45 -11.82 1.02 0.31
CA ILE A 45 -12.10 0.64 -1.07
C ILE A 45 -13.43 -0.11 -1.12
N ILE A 46 -14.45 0.51 -1.71
CA ILE A 46 -15.79 -0.06 -1.85
C ILE A 46 -15.95 -0.69 -3.24
N TYR A 47 -15.31 -0.10 -4.25
CA TYR A 47 -15.30 -0.64 -5.61
C TYR A 47 -13.95 -0.31 -6.27
N PHE A 48 -13.60 -1.09 -7.30
CA PHE A 48 -12.24 -1.06 -7.87
C PHE A 48 -11.87 0.32 -8.42
N GLU A 49 -12.78 0.98 -9.12
CA GLU A 49 -12.50 2.24 -9.82
C GLU A 49 -12.57 3.47 -8.90
N GLN A 50 -12.75 3.28 -7.60
CA GLN A 50 -12.91 4.38 -6.64
C GLN A 50 -11.69 5.33 -6.61
N TYR A 51 -10.49 4.76 -6.73
CA TYR A 51 -9.24 5.51 -6.73
C TYR A 51 -8.62 5.52 -8.12
N GLN A 52 -7.63 6.36 -8.32
CA GLN A 52 -7.01 6.58 -9.62
C GLN A 52 -6.15 5.41 -10.05
N LYS A 53 -5.96 5.26 -11.36
CA LYS A 53 -5.01 4.33 -11.91
C LYS A 53 -3.60 4.70 -11.47
N ASP A 54 -2.77 3.69 -11.25
CA ASP A 54 -1.37 3.92 -10.95
C ASP A 54 -0.66 4.46 -12.20
N GLU A 55 0.11 5.52 -12.04
CA GLU A 55 0.79 6.18 -13.16
C GLU A 55 1.96 5.36 -13.72
N ILE A 56 2.49 4.43 -12.94
CA ILE A 56 3.59 3.58 -13.38
C ILE A 56 3.07 2.33 -14.07
N ASN A 57 2.02 1.72 -13.50
CA ASN A 57 1.36 0.55 -14.09
C ASN A 57 -0.15 0.77 -14.07
N ASN A 58 -0.70 1.27 -15.17
CA ASN A 58 -2.11 1.66 -15.25
C ASN A 58 -3.10 0.50 -15.27
N THR A 59 -2.63 -0.74 -15.20
CA THR A 59 -3.48 -1.91 -14.96
C THR A 59 -4.00 -1.93 -13.53
N PHE A 60 -3.24 -1.36 -12.62
CA PHE A 60 -3.56 -1.31 -11.20
C PHE A 60 -4.11 0.04 -10.80
N ARG A 61 -4.73 0.09 -9.62
CA ARG A 61 -5.17 1.32 -8.96
C ARG A 61 -4.30 1.57 -7.75
N ARG A 62 -4.32 2.82 -7.25
CA ARG A 62 -3.49 3.19 -6.11
C ARG A 62 -4.19 4.18 -5.20
N ILE A 63 -3.82 4.11 -3.92
CA ILE A 63 -4.18 5.12 -2.92
C ILE A 63 -2.89 5.79 -2.48
N ILE A 64 -2.90 7.11 -2.41
CA ILE A 64 -1.81 7.86 -1.78
C ILE A 64 -2.27 8.26 -0.38
N ILE A 65 -1.54 7.81 0.62
CA ILE A 65 -1.80 8.16 2.02
C ILE A 65 -0.47 8.58 2.66
N ARG A 66 -0.41 9.80 3.21
CA ARG A 66 0.83 10.40 3.64
C ARG A 66 1.81 10.45 2.45
N HIS A 67 2.99 9.87 2.57
CA HIS A 67 3.94 9.71 1.46
C HIS A 67 4.13 8.23 1.12
N TYR A 68 3.05 7.47 1.22
CA TYR A 68 3.04 6.05 0.83
C TYR A 68 2.01 5.82 -0.26
N LYS A 69 2.32 4.84 -1.11
CA LYS A 69 1.44 4.41 -2.18
C LYS A 69 1.01 2.98 -1.93
N ILE A 70 -0.30 2.75 -1.91
CA ILE A 70 -0.91 1.42 -1.80
C ILE A 70 -1.38 1.04 -3.20
N VAL A 71 -0.78 0.02 -3.79
CA VAL A 71 -1.14 -0.46 -5.13
C VAL A 71 -2.06 -1.67 -4.98
N TYR A 72 -3.19 -1.65 -5.67
CA TYR A 72 -4.16 -2.72 -5.56
C TYR A 72 -4.76 -3.07 -6.92
N ASP A 73 -5.32 -4.28 -6.99
CA ASP A 73 -6.04 -4.80 -8.13
C ASP A 73 -7.33 -5.45 -7.64
N ARG A 74 -8.15 -5.86 -8.57
CA ARG A 74 -9.37 -6.62 -8.28
C ARG A 74 -9.22 -8.03 -8.77
N GLU A 75 -9.66 -8.99 -7.96
CA GLU A 75 -9.70 -10.39 -8.34
C GLU A 75 -11.04 -10.96 -7.84
N GLY A 76 -11.98 -11.18 -8.76
CA GLY A 76 -13.33 -11.60 -8.39
C GLY A 76 -14.00 -10.55 -7.52
N ASP A 77 -14.43 -10.94 -6.33
CA ASP A 77 -15.02 -10.06 -5.33
C ASP A 77 -14.01 -9.50 -4.34
N ASP A 78 -12.72 -9.71 -4.59
CA ASP A 78 -11.66 -9.26 -3.70
C ASP A 78 -10.94 -8.05 -4.26
N ILE A 79 -10.60 -7.13 -3.38
CA ILE A 79 -9.60 -6.09 -3.63
C ILE A 79 -8.29 -6.64 -3.07
N VAL A 80 -7.31 -6.80 -3.93
CA VAL A 80 -6.03 -7.41 -3.58
C VAL A 80 -4.98 -6.32 -3.44
N ILE A 81 -4.45 -6.15 -2.23
CA ILE A 81 -3.38 -5.19 -1.97
C ILE A 81 -2.08 -5.85 -2.39
N LEU A 82 -1.47 -5.32 -3.44
CA LEU A 82 -0.29 -5.91 -4.09
C LEU A 82 1.01 -5.43 -3.45
N ARG A 83 1.12 -4.12 -3.24
CA ARG A 83 2.34 -3.50 -2.73
C ARG A 83 2.00 -2.26 -1.92
N VAL A 84 2.90 -1.94 -0.99
CA VAL A 84 2.90 -0.65 -0.28
C VAL A 84 4.34 -0.16 -0.23
N PHE A 85 4.59 1.08 -0.68
CA PHE A 85 5.94 1.63 -0.63
C PHE A 85 5.92 3.16 -0.53
N SER A 86 7.06 3.70 -0.13
CA SER A 86 7.25 5.15 -0.04
C SER A 86 7.27 5.77 -1.44
N THR A 87 6.58 6.91 -1.59
CA THR A 87 6.60 7.66 -2.85
C THR A 87 7.97 8.29 -3.14
N TYR A 88 8.88 8.26 -2.19
CA TYR A 88 10.27 8.74 -2.38
C TYR A 88 11.18 7.69 -3.02
N GLN A 89 10.70 6.46 -3.23
CA GLN A 89 11.49 5.42 -3.88
C GLN A 89 11.60 5.68 -5.38
N ASN A 90 12.70 5.17 -5.97
CA ASN A 90 12.91 5.27 -7.41
C ASN A 90 11.81 4.51 -8.17
N PRO A 91 11.05 5.18 -9.06
CA PRO A 91 9.96 4.52 -9.79
C PRO A 91 10.38 3.31 -10.60
N SER A 92 11.59 3.28 -11.16
CA SER A 92 12.05 2.13 -11.94
C SER A 92 12.16 0.85 -11.11
N ARG A 93 12.45 0.97 -9.82
CA ARG A 93 12.46 -0.18 -8.91
C ARG A 93 11.04 -0.71 -8.68
N LEU A 94 10.06 0.19 -8.65
CA LEU A 94 8.67 -0.18 -8.45
C LEU A 94 8.12 -0.99 -9.61
N ILE A 95 8.50 -0.63 -10.83
CA ILE A 95 8.09 -1.34 -12.04
C ILE A 95 8.58 -2.80 -12.01
N ASN A 96 9.80 -3.02 -11.57
CA ASN A 96 10.40 -4.35 -11.52
C ASN A 96 9.84 -5.20 -10.38
N ASP A 97 9.35 -4.59 -9.32
CA ASP A 97 8.89 -5.27 -8.12
C ASP A 97 7.39 -5.66 -8.20
N VAL A 98 6.66 -5.06 -9.10
CA VAL A 98 5.24 -5.33 -9.32
C VAL A 98 5.03 -6.20 -10.55
#